data_4a9e7c7f606aee7184f041b5c6ac3a89
#
_entry.id   4a9e7c7f606aee7184f041b5c6ac3a89
#
_cell.length_a   1.000
_cell.length_b   1.000
_cell.length_c   1.000
_cell.angle_alpha   90.00
_cell.angle_beta   90.00
_cell.angle_gamma   90.00
#
_symmetry.space_group_name_H-M   'P 1'
#
loop_
_entity.id
_entity.type
_entity.pdbx_description
1 polymer ?
#
loop_
_entity_poly.entity_id
_entity_poly.type
_entity_poly.pdbx_seq_one_letter_code
_entity_poly.pdbx_strand_id
1 'polypeptide(L)'
;MRPINRIIIHCTATPEGRHHTAAEVRQWHVKGNGWRDIGYHYVIQLDGTRETGRPIETAGAHVRGHNADSIGVVYVGGCDAAMKPKDTRTDAQKAALLCLLRELRTAYPNATIHGHNEFDIGKACPSFDAGKEYATI
;
A
#
# COMPACT_ATOMS: atom_id res chain seq x y z
N MET A 1 -5.95 12.43 -17.72
CA MET A 1 -5.59 11.79 -16.43
C MET A 1 -6.62 10.76 -16.04
N ARG A 2 -6.20 9.63 -15.54
CA ARG A 2 -7.15 8.59 -15.11
C ARG A 2 -7.92 9.02 -13.86
N PRO A 3 -9.16 8.58 -13.66
CA PRO A 3 -9.91 8.88 -12.44
C PRO A 3 -9.29 8.17 -11.24
N ILE A 4 -9.35 8.79 -10.06
CA ILE A 4 -8.93 8.18 -8.80
C ILE A 4 -10.12 8.16 -7.85
N ASN A 5 -10.71 6.99 -7.69
CA ASN A 5 -11.89 6.78 -6.85
C ASN A 5 -11.56 6.06 -5.54
N ARG A 6 -10.40 5.41 -5.47
CA ARG A 6 -9.98 4.62 -4.31
C ARG A 6 -8.51 4.78 -4.02
N ILE A 7 -8.18 4.76 -2.74
CA ILE A 7 -6.81 4.63 -2.25
C ILE A 7 -6.78 3.32 -1.48
N ILE A 8 -5.96 2.37 -1.91
CA ILE A 8 -5.94 1.02 -1.35
C ILE A 8 -4.62 0.76 -0.65
N ILE A 9 -4.70 0.41 0.63
CA ILE A 9 -3.53 0.20 1.47
C ILE A 9 -3.19 -1.29 1.50
N HIS A 10 -1.89 -1.55 1.37
CA HIS A 10 -1.30 -2.89 1.38
C HIS A 10 -0.17 -2.97 2.41
N CYS A 11 0.24 -4.19 2.70
CA CYS A 11 1.51 -4.48 3.37
C CYS A 11 2.37 -5.36 2.45
N THR A 12 3.67 -5.38 2.68
CA THR A 12 4.56 -6.26 1.90
C THR A 12 4.40 -7.73 2.30
N ALA A 13 3.68 -8.01 3.39
CA ALA A 13 3.53 -9.34 3.98
C ALA A 13 4.89 -9.96 4.31
N THR A 14 5.74 -9.16 4.94
CA THR A 14 7.10 -9.54 5.38
C THR A 14 7.19 -9.48 6.90
N PRO A 15 8.15 -10.22 7.50
CA PRO A 15 8.31 -10.21 8.96
C PRO A 15 8.60 -8.83 9.51
N GLU A 16 8.01 -8.50 10.66
CA GLU A 16 8.21 -7.21 11.31
C GLU A 16 9.70 -6.96 11.60
N GLY A 17 10.11 -5.69 11.51
CA GLY A 17 11.48 -5.25 11.77
C GLY A 17 12.45 -5.50 10.62
N ARG A 18 12.02 -6.15 9.55
CA ARG A 18 12.87 -6.39 8.38
C ARG A 18 12.73 -5.24 7.38
N HIS A 19 13.85 -4.63 7.02
CA HIS A 19 13.88 -3.52 6.07
C HIS A 19 13.75 -4.00 4.63
N HIS A 20 12.94 -3.31 3.84
CA HIS A 20 12.83 -3.50 2.39
C HIS A 20 12.65 -2.15 1.74
N THR A 21 13.22 -1.98 0.56
CA THR A 21 13.12 -0.74 -0.23
C THR A 21 12.13 -0.90 -1.37
N ALA A 22 11.70 0.22 -1.95
CA ALA A 22 10.88 0.18 -3.17
C ALA A 22 11.61 -0.54 -4.30
N ALA A 23 12.94 -0.38 -4.40
CA ALA A 23 13.75 -1.08 -5.40
C ALA A 23 13.69 -2.59 -5.24
N GLU A 24 13.72 -3.09 -4.00
CA GLU A 24 13.57 -4.54 -3.73
C GLU A 24 12.18 -5.04 -4.11
N VAL A 25 11.13 -4.33 -3.71
CA VAL A 25 9.75 -4.68 -4.06
C VAL A 25 9.57 -4.67 -5.57
N ARG A 26 10.15 -3.69 -6.25
CA ARG A 26 10.15 -3.63 -7.71
C ARG A 26 10.80 -4.88 -8.32
N GLN A 27 11.93 -5.33 -7.78
CA GLN A 27 12.58 -6.56 -8.26
C GLN A 27 11.69 -7.78 -8.08
N TRP A 28 10.97 -7.89 -6.96
CA TRP A 28 10.03 -9.00 -6.76
C TRP A 28 8.95 -9.02 -7.84
N HIS A 29 8.41 -7.85 -8.19
CA HIS A 29 7.36 -7.73 -9.20
C HIS A 29 7.89 -7.93 -10.62
N VAL A 30 9.02 -7.31 -10.96
CA VAL A 30 9.59 -7.38 -12.32
C VAL A 30 10.17 -8.76 -12.59
N LYS A 31 11.00 -9.28 -11.70
CA LYS A 31 11.67 -10.57 -11.91
C LYS A 31 10.80 -11.75 -11.51
N GLY A 32 10.03 -11.64 -10.42
CA GLY A 32 9.20 -12.73 -9.91
C GLY A 32 7.89 -12.87 -10.66
N ASN A 33 7.21 -11.76 -11.00
CA ASN A 33 5.89 -11.77 -11.65
C ASN A 33 5.95 -11.47 -13.15
N GLY A 34 7.10 -11.05 -13.67
CA GLY A 34 7.24 -10.67 -15.07
C GLY A 34 6.57 -9.33 -15.41
N TRP A 35 6.27 -8.50 -14.41
CA TRP A 35 5.70 -7.17 -14.61
C TRP A 35 6.78 -6.20 -15.09
N ARG A 36 6.38 -5.10 -15.74
CA ARG A 36 7.33 -4.09 -16.23
C ARG A 36 7.76 -3.10 -15.16
N ASP A 37 7.06 -3.04 -14.01
CA ASP A 37 7.39 -2.14 -12.91
C ASP A 37 6.77 -2.64 -11.62
N ILE A 38 7.14 -2.02 -10.50
CA ILE A 38 6.48 -2.23 -9.19
C ILE A 38 4.97 -1.98 -9.34
N GLY A 39 4.17 -2.75 -8.60
CA GLY A 39 2.71 -2.65 -8.69
C GLY A 39 2.10 -1.49 -7.90
N TYR A 40 2.84 -0.92 -6.94
CA TYR A 40 2.37 0.15 -6.06
C TYR A 40 2.81 1.52 -6.52
N HIS A 41 2.11 2.57 -6.06
CA HIS A 41 2.48 3.96 -6.33
C HIS A 41 3.35 4.56 -5.22
N TYR A 42 3.20 4.09 -3.98
CA TYR A 42 4.01 4.53 -2.83
C TYR A 42 4.40 3.35 -1.96
N VAL A 43 5.61 3.42 -1.41
CA VAL A 43 6.14 2.46 -0.43
C VAL A 43 6.54 3.23 0.81
N ILE A 44 6.08 2.78 1.99
CA ILE A 44 6.41 3.39 3.28
C ILE A 44 7.33 2.45 4.04
N GLN A 45 8.58 2.88 4.24
CA GLN A 45 9.58 2.11 4.97
C GLN A 45 9.36 2.15 6.48
N LEU A 46 10.07 1.29 7.22
CA LEU A 46 9.94 1.18 8.68
C LEU A 46 10.14 2.51 9.41
N ASP A 47 11.05 3.35 8.93
CA ASP A 47 11.34 4.66 9.51
C ASP A 47 10.39 5.76 9.05
N GLY A 48 9.38 5.41 8.26
CA GLY A 48 8.41 6.35 7.70
C GLY A 48 8.85 6.99 6.38
N THR A 49 10.02 6.64 5.86
CA THR A 49 10.46 7.16 4.55
C THR A 49 9.46 6.76 3.48
N ARG A 50 8.99 7.75 2.72
CA ARG A 50 8.08 7.57 1.59
C ARG A 50 8.90 7.43 0.32
N GLU A 51 8.75 6.30 -0.35
CA GLU A 51 9.32 6.10 -1.68
C GLU A 51 8.22 6.06 -2.72
N THR A 52 8.53 6.49 -3.94
CA THR A 52 7.60 6.42 -5.07
C THR A 52 7.82 5.14 -5.85
N GLY A 53 6.71 4.60 -6.40
CA GLY A 53 6.72 3.47 -7.31
C GLY A 53 6.28 3.90 -8.69
N ARG A 54 5.18 3.29 -9.21
CA ARG A 54 4.62 3.72 -10.50
C ARG A 54 4.15 5.16 -10.41
N PRO A 55 4.26 5.93 -11.51
CA PRO A 55 3.65 7.27 -11.57
C PRO A 55 2.14 7.18 -11.33
N ILE A 56 1.57 8.18 -10.68
CA ILE A 56 0.12 8.24 -10.38
C ILE A 56 -0.73 8.17 -11.65
N GLU A 57 -0.22 8.71 -12.76
CA GLU A 57 -0.93 8.69 -14.05
C GLU A 57 -1.09 7.27 -14.62
N THR A 58 -0.29 6.34 -14.16
CA THR A 58 -0.29 4.95 -14.62
C THR A 58 -1.04 4.07 -13.62
N ALA A 59 -1.97 3.26 -14.13
CA ALA A 59 -2.65 2.28 -13.28
C ALA A 59 -1.63 1.31 -12.67
N GLY A 60 -1.80 0.97 -11.38
CA GLY A 60 -0.94 0.03 -10.70
C GLY A 60 -1.27 -1.42 -11.05
N ALA A 61 -0.63 -2.33 -10.33
CA ALA A 61 -0.92 -3.76 -10.38
C ALA A 61 -0.90 -4.26 -8.94
N HIS A 62 -1.94 -3.93 -8.17
CA HIS A 62 -1.98 -4.23 -6.74
C HIS A 62 -3.30 -4.82 -6.26
N VAL A 63 -4.41 -4.57 -6.98
CA VAL A 63 -5.70 -5.21 -6.69
C VAL A 63 -6.39 -5.56 -7.99
N ARG A 64 -6.48 -6.83 -8.30
CA ARG A 64 -7.08 -7.30 -9.54
C ARG A 64 -8.52 -6.78 -9.69
N GLY A 65 -8.81 -6.16 -10.84
CA GLY A 65 -10.13 -5.60 -11.13
C GLY A 65 -10.36 -4.19 -10.59
N HIS A 66 -9.42 -3.64 -9.81
CA HIS A 66 -9.58 -2.32 -9.17
C HIS A 66 -8.40 -1.38 -9.40
N ASN A 67 -7.49 -1.73 -10.32
CA ASN A 67 -6.28 -0.93 -10.56
C ASN A 67 -6.52 0.33 -11.39
N ALA A 68 -7.52 0.32 -12.26
CA ALA A 68 -7.73 1.40 -13.23
C ALA A 68 -8.01 2.76 -12.59
N ASP A 69 -8.67 2.78 -11.42
CA ASP A 69 -9.14 3.99 -10.75
C ASP A 69 -8.65 4.09 -9.29
N SER A 70 -7.54 3.43 -8.95
CA SER A 70 -7.02 3.43 -7.59
C SER A 70 -5.55 3.80 -7.49
N ILE A 71 -5.15 4.21 -6.30
CA ILE A 71 -3.75 4.40 -5.91
C ILE A 71 -3.41 3.31 -4.90
N GLY A 72 -2.32 2.59 -5.12
CA GLY A 72 -1.82 1.57 -4.21
C GLY A 72 -0.71 2.12 -3.32
N VAL A 73 -0.90 2.00 -2.01
CA VAL A 73 0.07 2.41 -0.98
C VAL A 73 0.43 1.17 -0.17
N VAL A 74 1.70 0.84 -0.10
CA VAL A 74 2.18 -0.33 0.66
C VAL A 74 3.11 0.12 1.78
N TYR A 75 2.93 -0.44 2.98
CA TYR A 75 3.92 -0.30 4.05
C TYR A 75 4.72 -1.60 4.20
N VAL A 76 5.97 -1.46 4.60
CA VAL A 76 6.87 -2.61 4.80
C VAL A 76 6.51 -3.31 6.11
N GLY A 77 6.19 -4.59 6.04
CA GLY A 77 5.81 -5.40 7.19
C GLY A 77 4.51 -6.18 6.95
N GLY A 78 3.70 -6.30 7.98
CA GLY A 78 2.39 -6.94 7.92
C GLY A 78 2.36 -8.37 8.44
N CYS A 79 3.50 -8.93 8.85
CA CYS A 79 3.57 -10.28 9.43
C CYS A 79 4.45 -10.29 10.69
N ASP A 80 4.18 -11.23 11.59
CA ASP A 80 5.09 -11.50 12.72
C ASP A 80 6.28 -12.37 12.24
N ALA A 81 7.16 -12.73 13.17
CA ALA A 81 8.34 -13.55 12.86
C ALA A 81 7.99 -14.94 12.31
N ALA A 82 6.79 -15.44 12.60
CA ALA A 82 6.29 -16.73 12.11
C ALA A 82 5.47 -16.58 10.82
N MET A 83 5.51 -15.41 10.17
CA MET A 83 4.78 -15.09 8.95
C MET A 83 3.25 -15.11 9.11
N LYS A 84 2.75 -14.91 10.33
CA LYS A 84 1.33 -14.74 10.57
C LYS A 84 0.95 -13.26 10.39
N PRO A 85 -0.22 -12.97 9.82
CA PRO A 85 -0.67 -11.59 9.67
C PRO A 85 -0.70 -10.85 11.00
N LYS A 86 -0.13 -9.64 11.00
CA LYS A 86 -0.06 -8.78 12.16
C LYS A 86 0.08 -7.34 11.71
N ASP A 87 -0.60 -6.42 12.39
CA ASP A 87 -0.37 -4.98 12.17
C ASP A 87 0.98 -4.60 12.79
N THR A 88 2.01 -4.55 11.94
CA THR A 88 3.39 -4.28 12.36
C THR A 88 3.80 -2.83 12.12
N ARG A 89 2.85 -1.95 11.79
CA ARG A 89 3.19 -0.55 11.51
C ARG A 89 3.91 0.08 12.69
N THR A 90 5.09 0.64 12.44
CA THR A 90 5.80 1.47 13.43
C THR A 90 5.07 2.79 13.61
N ASP A 91 5.36 3.52 14.68
CA ASP A 91 4.80 4.86 14.87
C ASP A 91 5.16 5.79 13.72
N ALA A 92 6.40 5.67 13.20
CA ALA A 92 6.84 6.44 12.04
C ALA A 92 6.03 6.09 10.79
N GLN A 93 5.72 4.81 10.58
CA GLN A 93 4.87 4.38 9.45
C GLN A 93 3.44 4.89 9.59
N LYS A 94 2.88 4.84 10.78
CA LYS A 94 1.51 5.37 11.02
C LYS A 94 1.44 6.86 10.72
N ALA A 95 2.44 7.63 11.17
CA ALA A 95 2.50 9.07 10.90
C ALA A 95 2.66 9.36 9.41
N ALA A 96 3.55 8.62 8.73
CA ALA A 96 3.79 8.79 7.30
C ALA A 96 2.56 8.42 6.45
N LEU A 97 1.89 7.32 6.80
CA LEU A 97 0.65 6.91 6.14
C LEU A 97 -0.44 7.98 6.29
N LEU A 98 -0.65 8.47 7.50
CA LEU A 98 -1.66 9.50 7.74
C LEU A 98 -1.37 10.78 6.95
N CYS A 99 -0.11 11.21 6.93
CA CYS A 99 0.32 12.38 6.16
C CYS A 99 0.05 12.19 4.66
N LEU A 100 0.46 11.04 4.10
CA LEU A 100 0.25 10.73 2.69
C LEU A 100 -1.25 10.66 2.36
N LEU A 101 -2.03 10.00 3.18
CA LEU A 101 -3.48 9.85 2.94
C LEU A 101 -4.19 11.19 2.97
N ARG A 102 -3.81 12.11 3.86
CA ARG A 102 -4.35 13.46 3.87
C ARG A 102 -4.00 14.24 2.61
N GLU A 103 -2.76 14.12 2.13
CA GLU A 103 -2.34 14.73 0.87
C GLU A 103 -3.15 14.18 -0.31
N LEU A 104 -3.30 12.86 -0.38
CA LEU A 104 -4.05 12.22 -1.46
C LEU A 104 -5.54 12.58 -1.41
N ARG A 105 -6.13 12.69 -0.22
CA ARG A 105 -7.52 13.11 -0.07
C ARG A 105 -7.72 14.57 -0.47
N THR A 106 -6.73 15.42 -0.27
CA THR A 106 -6.77 16.80 -0.74
C THR A 106 -6.73 16.86 -2.26
N ALA A 107 -5.88 16.05 -2.88
CA ALA A 107 -5.77 15.99 -4.35
C ALA A 107 -6.97 15.27 -4.99
N TYR A 108 -7.53 14.26 -4.32
CA TYR A 108 -8.63 13.42 -4.82
C TYR A 108 -9.75 13.34 -3.78
N PRO A 109 -10.53 14.42 -3.60
CA PRO A 109 -11.48 14.52 -2.47
C PRO A 109 -12.62 13.49 -2.53
N ASN A 110 -12.88 12.89 -3.69
CA ASN A 110 -13.91 11.86 -3.85
C ASN A 110 -13.38 10.44 -3.66
N ALA A 111 -12.08 10.27 -3.49
CA ALA A 111 -11.49 8.96 -3.30
C ALA A 111 -11.79 8.43 -1.89
N THR A 112 -12.16 7.15 -1.79
CA THR A 112 -12.36 6.47 -0.51
C THR A 112 -11.15 5.61 -0.18
N ILE A 113 -10.90 5.39 1.10
CA ILE A 113 -9.72 4.67 1.59
C ILE A 113 -10.11 3.26 1.99
N HIS A 114 -9.36 2.28 1.52
CA HIS A 114 -9.65 0.86 1.71
C HIS A 114 -8.40 0.07 2.05
N GLY A 115 -8.57 -1.12 2.64
CA GLY A 115 -7.54 -2.14 2.69
C GLY A 115 -7.73 -3.14 1.55
N HIS A 116 -6.66 -3.80 1.14
CA HIS A 116 -6.71 -4.85 0.11
C HIS A 116 -7.70 -5.97 0.51
N ASN A 117 -7.79 -6.29 1.79
CA ASN A 117 -8.70 -7.33 2.31
C ASN A 117 -10.18 -7.05 2.07
N GLU A 118 -10.56 -5.82 1.73
CA GLU A 118 -11.94 -5.51 1.36
C GLU A 118 -12.31 -6.02 -0.03
N PHE A 119 -11.33 -6.21 -0.90
CA PHE A 119 -11.53 -6.63 -2.30
C PHE A 119 -11.13 -8.08 -2.55
N ASP A 120 -10.43 -8.69 -1.61
CA ASP A 120 -9.97 -10.07 -1.69
C ASP A 120 -10.07 -10.69 -0.30
N ILE A 121 -11.19 -11.36 -0.04
CA ILE A 121 -11.52 -11.93 1.27
C ILE A 121 -10.45 -12.91 1.78
N GLY A 122 -9.74 -13.58 0.87
CA GLY A 122 -8.67 -14.50 1.23
C GLY A 122 -7.38 -13.85 1.69
N LYS A 123 -7.28 -12.51 1.60
CA LYS A 123 -6.07 -11.77 1.97
C LYS A 123 -6.22 -11.07 3.31
N ALA A 124 -5.19 -11.15 4.14
CA ALA A 124 -5.12 -10.39 5.39
C ALA A 124 -4.58 -8.97 5.15
N CYS A 125 -3.78 -8.77 4.09
CA CYS A 125 -3.21 -7.49 3.71
C CYS A 125 -4.27 -6.37 3.72
N PRO A 126 -4.04 -5.25 4.39
CA PRO A 126 -2.80 -4.76 5.00
C PRO A 126 -2.61 -5.18 6.48
N SER A 127 -3.28 -6.20 6.97
CA SER A 127 -3.23 -6.74 8.32
C SER A 127 -3.82 -5.82 9.39
N PHE A 128 -4.65 -4.89 8.98
CA PHE A 128 -5.50 -4.06 9.86
C PHE A 128 -6.70 -3.55 9.05
N ASP A 129 -7.69 -3.00 9.74
CA ASP A 129 -8.89 -2.47 9.09
C ASP A 129 -8.68 -1.02 8.66
N ALA A 130 -8.12 -0.84 7.47
CA ALA A 130 -7.78 0.48 6.95
C ALA A 130 -9.02 1.34 6.68
N GLY A 131 -10.07 0.75 6.15
CA GLY A 131 -11.31 1.48 5.86
C GLY A 131 -11.91 2.09 7.12
N LYS A 132 -11.89 1.34 8.23
CA LYS A 132 -12.41 1.81 9.52
C LYS A 132 -11.47 2.85 10.14
N GLU A 133 -10.16 2.58 10.15
CA GLU A 133 -9.18 3.46 10.78
C GLU A 133 -9.16 4.85 10.14
N TYR A 134 -9.32 4.91 8.83
CA TYR A 134 -9.22 6.16 8.06
C TYR A 134 -10.57 6.70 7.58
N ALA A 135 -11.66 6.23 8.16
CA ALA A 135 -13.02 6.61 7.72
C ALA A 135 -13.31 8.11 7.84
N THR A 136 -12.61 8.81 8.72
CA THR A 136 -12.88 10.23 9.03
C THR A 136 -11.89 11.23 8.44
N ILE A 137 -10.92 10.79 7.66
CA ILE A 137 -9.96 11.72 7.07
C ILE A 137 -10.30 12.16 5.65
#